data_5d7930e1335502e769b263d60612b33a
#
_entry.id   5d7930e1335502e769b263d60612b33a
#
_cell.length_a   1.000
_cell.length_b   1.000
_cell.length_c   1.000
_cell.angle_alpha   90.00
_cell.angle_beta   90.00
_cell.angle_gamma   90.00
#
_symmetry.space_group_name_H-M   'P 1'
#
loop_
_entity.id
_entity.type
_entity.pdbx_description
1 polymer ?
#
loop_
_entity_poly.entity_id
_entity_poly.type
_entity_poly.pdbx_seq_one_letter_code
_entity_poly.pdbx_strand_id
1 'polypeptide(L)'
;PGRLPDNLTFDNRSVAVIMTHNYLQDQTLLEGLIDSPLAYLGVLGPHGRTQRLLNDLKKSGVTASDAQLQQLFSPVGLDIGAETSEAIALSILAEIQAVLTGRHGGQLSAHQGPIHSRPQ
;
A
#
# COMPACT_ATOMS: atom_id res chain seq x y z
N PRO A 1 17.51 -2.11 13.28
CA PRO A 1 16.91 -1.09 12.44
C PRO A 1 16.50 -1.69 11.10
N GLY A 2 15.37 -1.27 10.59
CA GLY A 2 14.83 -1.80 9.34
C GLY A 2 14.02 -3.08 9.47
N ARG A 3 13.93 -3.66 10.65
CA ARG A 3 13.11 -4.84 10.92
C ARG A 3 11.87 -4.46 11.71
N LEU A 4 10.79 -5.19 11.46
CA LEU A 4 9.58 -5.03 12.26
C LEU A 4 9.79 -5.60 13.66
N PRO A 5 9.21 -4.97 14.70
CA PRO A 5 9.21 -5.57 16.03
C PRO A 5 8.49 -6.92 16.03
N ASP A 6 9.04 -7.87 16.77
CA ASP A 6 8.48 -9.23 16.81
C ASP A 6 7.11 -9.29 17.47
N ASN A 7 6.77 -8.28 18.29
CA ASN A 7 5.50 -8.25 19.00
C ASN A 7 4.36 -7.58 18.24
N LEU A 8 4.58 -7.18 16.99
CA LEU A 8 3.52 -6.61 16.17
C LEU A 8 2.57 -7.70 15.69
N THR A 9 1.27 -7.43 15.79
CA THR A 9 0.24 -8.28 15.24
C THR A 9 -0.59 -7.47 14.25
N PHE A 10 -1.00 -8.11 13.16
CA PHE A 10 -1.77 -7.46 12.11
C PHE A 10 -3.11 -8.18 11.92
N ASP A 11 -4.11 -7.42 11.52
CA ASP A 11 -5.42 -7.95 11.16
C ASP A 11 -5.86 -7.38 9.81
N ASN A 12 -7.09 -7.72 9.40
CA ASN A 12 -7.61 -7.32 8.09
C ASN A 12 -7.97 -5.83 7.99
N ARG A 13 -7.71 -5.04 9.04
CA ARG A 13 -7.87 -3.58 9.02
C ARG A 13 -6.54 -2.86 9.19
N SER A 14 -5.46 -3.60 9.37
CA SER A 14 -4.13 -3.00 9.49
C SER A 14 -3.68 -2.49 8.13
N VAL A 15 -2.99 -1.34 8.14
CA VAL A 15 -2.41 -0.75 6.93
C VAL A 15 -0.95 -0.42 7.19
N ALA A 16 -0.15 -0.47 6.15
CA ALA A 16 1.26 -0.12 6.24
C ALA A 16 1.70 0.65 5.01
N VAL A 17 2.63 1.57 5.21
CA VAL A 17 3.27 2.32 4.12
C VAL A 17 4.77 2.25 4.30
N ILE A 18 5.48 1.78 3.28
CA ILE A 18 6.94 1.70 3.27
C ILE A 18 7.47 2.94 2.60
N MET A 19 8.27 3.74 3.35
CA MET A 19 8.76 5.02 2.86
C MET A 19 10.12 5.41 3.48
N THR A 20 11.03 4.43 3.64
CA THR A 20 12.29 4.72 4.34
C THR A 20 13.32 5.43 3.46
N HIS A 21 13.12 5.46 2.15
CA HIS A 21 14.08 5.98 1.16
C HIS A 21 15.42 5.21 1.15
N ASN A 22 15.47 4.07 1.82
CA ASN A 22 16.62 3.18 1.82
C ASN A 22 16.20 1.85 1.22
N TYR A 23 16.84 1.47 0.11
CA TYR A 23 16.42 0.32 -0.67
C TYR A 23 16.45 -0.98 0.15
N LEU A 24 17.54 -1.20 0.89
CA LEU A 24 17.70 -2.44 1.66
C LEU A 24 16.72 -2.50 2.83
N GLN A 25 16.45 -1.37 3.48
CA GLN A 25 15.45 -1.31 4.54
C GLN A 25 14.05 -1.55 3.98
N ASP A 26 13.73 -0.93 2.85
CA ASP A 26 12.44 -1.15 2.20
C ASP A 26 12.27 -2.61 1.80
N GLN A 27 13.33 -3.25 1.30
CA GLN A 27 13.31 -4.66 0.94
C GLN A 27 13.03 -5.54 2.16
N THR A 28 13.70 -5.28 3.26
CA THR A 28 13.51 -6.01 4.52
C THR A 28 12.06 -5.86 5.03
N LEU A 29 11.55 -4.63 5.01
CA LEU A 29 10.18 -4.37 5.45
C LEU A 29 9.16 -5.03 4.52
N LEU A 30 9.38 -4.96 3.22
CA LEU A 30 8.48 -5.57 2.25
C LEU A 30 8.43 -7.09 2.45
N GLU A 31 9.59 -7.72 2.66
CA GLU A 31 9.65 -9.15 2.95
C GLU A 31 8.81 -9.52 4.17
N GLY A 32 8.90 -8.72 5.24
CA GLY A 32 8.16 -8.98 6.46
C GLY A 32 6.67 -8.68 6.37
N LEU A 33 6.26 -7.77 5.48
CA LEU A 33 4.88 -7.31 5.40
C LEU A 33 4.08 -7.99 4.29
N ILE A 34 4.75 -8.49 3.24
CA ILE A 34 4.04 -9.04 2.07
C ILE A 34 3.17 -10.25 2.43
N ASP A 35 3.56 -11.03 3.42
CA ASP A 35 2.81 -12.19 3.90
C ASP A 35 1.82 -11.84 5.02
N SER A 36 1.85 -10.61 5.51
CA SER A 36 1.00 -10.21 6.63
C SER A 36 -0.43 -9.94 6.16
N PRO A 37 -1.45 -10.19 7.01
CA PRO A 37 -2.85 -9.99 6.62
C PRO A 37 -3.24 -8.51 6.67
N LEU A 38 -2.64 -7.71 5.81
CA LEU A 38 -2.88 -6.27 5.77
C LEU A 38 -4.02 -5.96 4.81
N ALA A 39 -4.84 -4.95 5.15
CA ALA A 39 -5.83 -4.43 4.25
C ALA A 39 -5.19 -3.58 3.13
N TYR A 40 -4.02 -3.00 3.42
CA TYR A 40 -3.36 -2.09 2.50
C TYR A 40 -1.85 -2.12 2.78
N LEU A 41 -1.05 -2.29 1.74
CA LEU A 41 0.40 -2.18 1.82
C LEU A 41 0.85 -1.25 0.72
N GLY A 42 1.26 -0.03 1.10
CA GLY A 42 1.71 0.98 0.17
C GLY A 42 3.22 1.08 0.14
N VAL A 43 3.79 1.34 -1.03
CA VAL A 43 5.23 1.54 -1.19
C VAL A 43 5.46 2.86 -1.90
N LEU A 44 6.17 3.76 -1.23
CA LEU A 44 6.53 5.05 -1.80
C LEU A 44 7.64 4.86 -2.83
N GLY A 45 7.53 5.60 -3.94
CA GLY A 45 8.52 5.56 -5.00
C GLY A 45 7.94 5.06 -6.31
N PRO A 46 8.69 5.21 -7.40
CA PRO A 46 8.20 4.85 -8.72
C PRO A 46 7.96 3.35 -8.85
N HIS A 47 7.05 3.00 -9.75
CA HIS A 47 6.66 1.61 -9.99
C HIS A 47 7.87 0.71 -10.31
N GLY A 48 8.82 1.22 -11.09
CA GLY A 48 10.01 0.44 -11.45
C GLY A 48 10.87 0.05 -10.25
N ARG A 49 10.94 0.92 -9.23
CA ARG A 49 11.68 0.62 -8.01
C ARG A 49 11.03 -0.53 -7.25
N THR A 50 9.70 -0.51 -7.15
CA THR A 50 8.96 -1.59 -6.48
C THR A 50 9.12 -2.91 -7.23
N GLN A 51 9.10 -2.89 -8.57
CA GLN A 51 9.34 -4.09 -9.35
C GLN A 51 10.72 -4.68 -9.07
N ARG A 52 11.74 -3.83 -8.92
CA ARG A 52 13.08 -4.29 -8.56
C ARG A 52 13.10 -4.92 -7.17
N LEU A 53 12.40 -4.31 -6.21
CA LEU A 53 12.30 -4.87 -4.85
C LEU A 53 11.68 -6.28 -4.91
N LEU A 54 10.58 -6.44 -5.64
CA LEU A 54 9.90 -7.73 -5.78
C LEU A 54 10.78 -8.75 -6.47
N ASN A 55 11.51 -8.35 -7.52
CA ASN A 55 12.42 -9.24 -8.23
C ASN A 55 13.57 -9.70 -7.33
N ASP A 56 14.12 -8.79 -6.53
CA ASP A 56 15.21 -9.13 -5.62
C ASP A 56 14.73 -10.07 -4.52
N LEU A 57 13.51 -9.89 -4.01
CA LEU A 57 12.91 -10.81 -3.05
C LEU A 57 12.73 -12.20 -3.68
N LYS A 58 12.28 -12.26 -4.92
CA LYS A 58 12.10 -13.53 -5.62
C LYS A 58 13.41 -14.27 -5.75
N LYS A 59 14.51 -13.57 -6.02
CA LYS A 59 15.85 -14.19 -6.09
C LYS A 59 16.27 -14.75 -4.73
N SER A 60 15.77 -14.20 -3.64
CA SER A 60 16.04 -14.67 -2.28
C SER A 60 15.06 -15.76 -1.83
N GLY A 61 14.15 -16.19 -2.70
CA GLY A 61 13.20 -17.24 -2.39
C GLY A 61 11.84 -16.75 -1.89
N VAL A 62 11.58 -15.44 -1.91
CA VAL A 62 10.31 -14.86 -1.48
C VAL A 62 9.52 -14.43 -2.72
N THR A 63 8.43 -15.14 -3.00
CA THR A 63 7.58 -14.84 -4.15
C THR A 63 6.20 -14.42 -3.66
N ALA A 64 5.74 -13.24 -4.10
CA ALA A 64 4.41 -12.76 -3.78
C ALA A 64 3.36 -13.45 -4.62
N SER A 65 2.28 -13.89 -4.00
CA SER A 65 1.12 -14.44 -4.71
C SER A 65 0.33 -13.33 -5.40
N ASP A 66 -0.56 -13.72 -6.33
CA ASP A 66 -1.44 -12.74 -6.98
C ASP A 66 -2.32 -12.01 -5.96
N ALA A 67 -2.81 -12.72 -4.94
CA ALA A 67 -3.62 -12.11 -3.89
C ALA A 67 -2.81 -11.09 -3.09
N GLN A 68 -1.55 -11.40 -2.78
CA GLN A 68 -0.67 -10.47 -2.07
C GLN A 68 -0.39 -9.24 -2.92
N LEU A 69 -0.17 -9.41 -4.23
CA LEU A 69 0.08 -8.29 -5.12
C LEU A 69 -1.15 -7.37 -5.25
N GLN A 70 -2.36 -7.91 -5.10
CA GLN A 70 -3.57 -7.08 -5.12
C GLN A 70 -3.69 -6.17 -3.91
N GLN A 71 -2.98 -6.48 -2.82
CA GLN A 71 -2.95 -5.65 -1.62
C GLN A 71 -1.79 -4.67 -1.62
N LEU A 72 -0.97 -4.70 -2.65
CA LEU A 72 0.22 -3.86 -2.78
C LEU A 72 -0.09 -2.68 -3.70
N PHE A 73 0.12 -1.47 -3.19
CA PHE A 73 -0.17 -0.22 -3.89
C PHE A 73 1.13 0.54 -4.13
N SER A 74 1.52 0.65 -5.39
CA SER A 74 2.76 1.32 -5.78
C SER A 74 2.62 1.87 -7.21
N PRO A 75 2.92 3.13 -7.43
CA PRO A 75 3.20 4.16 -6.41
C PRO A 75 2.01 4.36 -5.47
N VAL A 76 2.33 4.64 -4.22
CA VAL A 76 1.29 4.83 -3.19
C VAL A 76 0.55 6.15 -3.42
N GLY A 77 -0.76 6.16 -3.14
CA GLY A 77 -1.59 7.36 -3.20
C GLY A 77 -2.53 7.41 -4.39
N LEU A 78 -3.55 8.23 -4.27
CA LEU A 78 -4.47 8.50 -5.38
C LEU A 78 -3.83 9.48 -6.36
N ASP A 79 -4.24 9.40 -7.62
CA ASP A 79 -3.78 10.29 -8.68
C ASP A 79 -4.50 11.64 -8.58
N ILE A 80 -3.96 12.53 -7.75
CA ILE A 80 -4.51 13.88 -7.55
C ILE A 80 -3.49 14.97 -7.87
N GLY A 81 -2.43 14.62 -8.59
CA GLY A 81 -1.40 15.59 -8.96
C GLY A 81 -0.55 16.06 -7.79
N ALA A 82 -0.39 15.22 -6.77
CA ALA A 82 0.33 15.59 -5.55
C ALA A 82 1.82 15.73 -5.82
N GLU A 83 2.40 16.88 -5.44
CA GLU A 83 3.83 17.14 -5.59
C GLU A 83 4.50 17.56 -4.28
N THR A 84 3.76 18.16 -3.36
CA THR A 84 4.29 18.53 -2.05
C THR A 84 4.16 17.38 -1.07
N SER A 85 4.94 17.41 0.02
CA SER A 85 4.85 16.40 1.06
C SER A 85 3.44 16.29 1.63
N GLU A 86 2.79 17.45 1.84
CA GLU A 86 1.43 17.49 2.38
C GLU A 86 0.42 16.89 1.40
N ALA A 87 0.54 17.21 0.12
CA ALA A 87 -0.36 16.68 -0.90
C ALA A 87 -0.13 15.18 -1.10
N ILE A 88 1.11 14.72 -1.04
CA ILE A 88 1.43 13.29 -1.12
C ILE A 88 0.82 12.56 0.08
N ALA A 89 0.97 13.10 1.29
CA ALA A 89 0.36 12.50 2.47
C ALA A 89 -1.16 12.42 2.34
N LEU A 90 -1.79 13.48 1.83
CA LEU A 90 -3.23 13.49 1.58
C LEU A 90 -3.62 12.38 0.59
N SER A 91 -2.87 12.24 -0.49
CA SER A 91 -3.17 11.23 -1.51
C SER A 91 -3.07 9.81 -0.93
N ILE A 92 -2.10 9.57 -0.04
CA ILE A 92 -1.92 8.26 0.60
C ILE A 92 -3.08 7.96 1.55
N LEU A 93 -3.42 8.92 2.41
CA LEU A 93 -4.53 8.74 3.35
C LEU A 93 -5.86 8.55 2.62
N ALA A 94 -6.05 9.29 1.52
CA ALA A 94 -7.26 9.15 0.72
C ALA A 94 -7.34 7.76 0.07
N GLU A 95 -6.23 7.23 -0.43
CA GLU A 95 -6.20 5.89 -1.00
C GLU A 95 -6.50 4.83 0.05
N ILE A 96 -5.91 4.96 1.25
CA ILE A 96 -6.18 4.04 2.35
C ILE A 96 -7.68 4.06 2.69
N GLN A 97 -8.27 5.25 2.81
CA GLN A 97 -9.69 5.38 3.09
C GLN A 97 -10.54 4.70 2.01
N ALA A 98 -10.20 4.91 0.75
CA ALA A 98 -10.93 4.30 -0.35
C ALA A 98 -10.83 2.77 -0.29
N VAL A 99 -9.64 2.23 -0.06
CA VAL A 99 -9.44 0.78 0.01
C VAL A 99 -10.21 0.18 1.17
N LEU A 100 -10.17 0.81 2.36
CA LEU A 100 -10.85 0.30 3.53
C LEU A 100 -12.38 0.28 3.38
N THR A 101 -12.93 1.15 2.52
CA THR A 101 -14.37 1.23 2.28
C THR A 101 -14.80 0.58 0.97
N GLY A 102 -13.85 -0.03 0.23
CA GLY A 102 -14.14 -0.67 -1.05
C GLY A 102 -14.49 0.31 -2.16
N ARG A 103 -13.98 1.54 -2.09
CA ARG A 103 -14.22 2.59 -3.08
C ARG A 103 -12.96 2.84 -3.92
N HIS A 104 -13.12 3.57 -5.02
CA HIS A 104 -11.99 3.87 -5.92
C HIS A 104 -11.47 5.30 -5.80
N GLY A 105 -12.16 6.14 -5.00
CA GLY A 105 -11.68 7.51 -4.78
C GLY A 105 -11.98 8.49 -5.89
N GLY A 106 -12.94 8.19 -6.75
CA GLY A 106 -13.37 9.11 -7.80
C GLY A 106 -14.15 10.29 -7.23
N GLN A 107 -14.51 11.23 -8.10
CA GLN A 107 -15.30 12.40 -7.69
C GLN A 107 -16.69 11.97 -7.23
N LEU A 108 -17.09 12.44 -6.06
CA LEU A 108 -18.41 12.10 -5.50
C LEU A 108 -19.54 12.62 -6.39
N SER A 109 -19.34 13.77 -7.05
CA SER A 109 -20.33 14.35 -7.95
C SER A 109 -20.62 13.47 -9.17
N ALA A 110 -19.69 12.59 -9.53
CA ALA A 110 -19.87 11.62 -10.63
C ALA A 110 -20.53 10.33 -10.16
N HIS A 111 -20.73 10.17 -8.85
CA HIS A 111 -21.32 8.96 -8.29
C HIS A 111 -22.83 8.94 -8.50
N GLN A 112 -23.34 7.81 -9.00
CA GLN A 112 -24.77 7.61 -9.18
C GLN A 112 -25.28 6.67 -8.09
N GLY A 113 -26.29 7.10 -7.36
CA GLY A 113 -26.87 6.35 -6.28
C GLY A 113 -26.51 6.91 -4.91
N PRO A 114 -26.83 6.20 -3.83
CA PRO A 114 -26.58 6.67 -2.47
C PRO A 114 -25.10 6.86 -2.18
N ILE A 115 -24.76 7.93 -1.43
CA ILE A 115 -23.38 8.19 -1.01
C ILE A 115 -22.86 7.03 -0.16
N HIS A 116 -23.67 6.54 0.76
CA HIS A 116 -23.33 5.42 1.64
C HIS A 116 -24.08 4.17 1.19
N SER A 117 -23.42 3.34 0.40
CA SER A 117 -23.94 2.04 0.04
C SER A 117 -23.64 1.05 1.17
N ARG A 118 -24.64 0.24 1.53
CA ARG A 118 -24.41 -0.79 2.54
C ARG A 118 -23.67 -1.96 1.92
N PRO A 119 -22.69 -2.55 2.65
CA PRO A 119 -22.09 -3.81 2.18
C PRO A 119 -23.14 -4.89 2.08
N GLN A 120 -23.01 -5.66 1.04
CA GLN A 120 -23.92 -6.79 0.79
C GLN A 120 -23.49 -8.02 1.57
#